data_393234081aa212b09969f46b436777f0
#
_entry.id   393234081aa212b09969f46b436777f0
#
_cell.length_a   1.000
_cell.length_b   1.000
_cell.length_c   1.000
_cell.angle_alpha   90.00
_cell.angle_beta   90.00
_cell.angle_gamma   90.00
#
_symmetry.space_group_name_H-M   'P 1'
#
loop_
_entity.id
_entity.type
_entity.pdbx_description
1 polymer ?
#
loop_
_entity_poly.entity_id
_entity_poly.type
_entity_poly.pdbx_seq_one_letter_code
_entity_poly.pdbx_strand_id
1 'polypeptide(L)'
;MEDKLNDDIGEAKRLQLWEMMLKLRLVEKKAYDLFLQNLIKGTSHLALGQEAIAGAFGVALQEGDYTFCTYRGHAHTLARGSSIEGVLGELMGRQCGLMKGKGGSCLLYTSPSPRDGT
;
A
#
# COMPACT_ATOMS: atom_id res chain seq x y z
N MET A 1 -19.75 -17.22 -26.75
CA MET A 1 -20.29 -16.80 -25.47
C MET A 1 -19.37 -15.84 -24.77
N GLU A 2 -19.92 -14.75 -24.33
CA GLU A 2 -19.14 -13.76 -23.66
C GLU A 2 -18.82 -14.15 -22.24
N ASP A 3 -17.60 -13.93 -21.87
CA ASP A 3 -17.16 -14.18 -20.51
C ASP A 3 -17.57 -12.99 -19.64
N LYS A 4 -18.57 -13.18 -18.79
CA LYS A 4 -19.07 -12.12 -17.93
C LYS A 4 -18.41 -12.06 -16.57
N LEU A 5 -17.45 -12.92 -16.30
CA LEU A 5 -16.78 -12.94 -15.02
C LEU A 5 -16.03 -11.64 -14.73
N ASN A 6 -15.57 -10.98 -15.79
CA ASN A 6 -14.82 -9.74 -15.63
C ASN A 6 -15.69 -8.51 -15.78
N ASP A 7 -16.98 -8.67 -15.99
CA ASP A 7 -17.88 -7.54 -16.21
C ASP A 7 -18.84 -7.27 -15.05
N ASP A 8 -18.83 -8.11 -14.04
CA ASP A 8 -19.74 -7.97 -12.91
C ASP A 8 -19.49 -6.71 -12.08
N ILE A 9 -18.26 -6.18 -12.09
CA ILE A 9 -17.91 -4.97 -11.38
C ILE A 9 -17.81 -3.74 -12.28
N GLY A 10 -17.86 -3.95 -13.61
CA GLY A 10 -17.78 -2.88 -14.59
C GLY A 10 -16.36 -2.42 -14.92
N GLU A 11 -16.25 -1.72 -16.04
CA GLU A 11 -14.95 -1.30 -16.56
C GLU A 11 -14.25 -0.31 -15.64
N ALA A 12 -14.99 0.64 -15.06
CA ALA A 12 -14.40 1.66 -14.19
C ALA A 12 -13.73 1.04 -12.98
N LYS A 13 -14.37 0.06 -12.35
CA LYS A 13 -13.79 -0.62 -11.20
C LYS A 13 -12.58 -1.46 -11.60
N ARG A 14 -12.63 -2.11 -12.75
CA ARG A 14 -11.49 -2.88 -13.23
C ARG A 14 -10.28 -1.99 -13.44
N LEU A 15 -10.48 -0.80 -14.01
CA LEU A 15 -9.39 0.15 -14.19
C LEU A 15 -8.84 0.64 -12.87
N GLN A 16 -9.70 0.91 -11.89
CA GLN A 16 -9.25 1.28 -10.55
C GLN A 16 -8.39 0.18 -9.91
N LEU A 17 -8.83 -1.06 -10.04
CA LEU A 17 -8.06 -2.20 -9.52
C LEU A 17 -6.70 -2.28 -10.19
N TRP A 18 -6.67 -2.15 -11.50
CA TRP A 18 -5.42 -2.21 -12.26
C TRP A 18 -4.46 -1.09 -11.84
N GLU A 19 -4.97 0.14 -11.74
CA GLU A 19 -4.15 1.27 -11.33
C GLU A 19 -3.59 1.08 -9.92
N MET A 20 -4.43 0.60 -9.01
CA MET A 20 -4.00 0.37 -7.64
C MET A 20 -2.92 -0.71 -7.58
N MET A 21 -3.12 -1.82 -8.29
CA MET A 21 -2.14 -2.89 -8.33
C MET A 21 -0.82 -2.44 -8.93
N LEU A 22 -0.88 -1.63 -9.99
CA LEU A 22 0.32 -1.10 -10.61
C LEU A 22 1.07 -0.17 -9.66
N LYS A 23 0.34 0.72 -8.99
CA LYS A 23 0.92 1.61 -8.00
C LYS A 23 1.63 0.82 -6.90
N LEU A 24 0.97 -0.19 -6.36
CA LEU A 24 1.55 -1.02 -5.30
C LEU A 24 2.80 -1.76 -5.80
N ARG A 25 2.75 -2.31 -7.01
CA ARG A 25 3.89 -3.00 -7.58
C ARG A 25 5.09 -2.06 -7.73
N LEU A 26 4.86 -0.87 -8.25
CA LEU A 26 5.94 0.08 -8.48
C LEU A 26 6.56 0.56 -7.17
N VAL A 27 5.74 0.81 -6.15
CA VAL A 27 6.24 1.22 -4.84
C VAL A 27 7.04 0.11 -4.19
N GLU A 28 6.55 -1.14 -4.27
CA GLU A 28 7.27 -2.27 -3.70
C GLU A 28 8.62 -2.49 -4.38
N LYS A 29 8.66 -2.35 -5.71
CA LYS A 29 9.92 -2.45 -6.44
C LYS A 29 10.88 -1.34 -6.03
N LYS A 30 10.37 -0.14 -5.85
CA LYS A 30 11.20 0.97 -5.42
C LYS A 30 11.74 0.74 -4.01
N ALA A 31 10.92 0.20 -3.13
CA ALA A 31 11.37 -0.15 -1.78
C ALA A 31 12.49 -1.18 -1.83
N TYR A 32 12.39 -2.16 -2.72
CA TYR A 32 13.44 -3.15 -2.89
C TYR A 32 14.75 -2.51 -3.37
N ASP A 33 14.64 -1.61 -4.36
CA ASP A 33 15.81 -0.89 -4.86
C ASP A 33 16.49 -0.07 -3.75
N LEU A 34 15.68 0.61 -2.95
CA LEU A 34 16.20 1.39 -1.84
C LEU A 34 16.86 0.52 -0.77
N PHE A 35 16.31 -0.67 -0.56
CA PHE A 35 16.93 -1.64 0.34
C PHE A 35 18.30 -2.06 -0.19
N LEU A 36 18.40 -2.34 -1.50
CA LEU A 36 19.68 -2.72 -2.11
C LEU A 36 20.71 -1.59 -2.04
N GLN A 37 20.25 -0.34 -2.02
CA GLN A 37 21.13 0.81 -1.85
C GLN A 37 21.45 1.11 -0.38
N ASN A 38 21.01 0.25 0.53
CA ASN A 38 21.22 0.38 1.95
C ASN A 38 20.55 1.63 2.55
N LEU A 39 19.49 2.10 1.92
CA LEU A 39 18.70 3.23 2.41
C LEU A 39 17.53 2.79 3.26
N ILE A 40 17.09 1.54 3.10
CA ILE A 40 16.13 0.91 3.99
C ILE A 40 16.87 -0.16 4.76
N LYS A 41 16.87 -0.05 6.08
CA LYS A 41 17.65 -0.94 6.93
C LYS A 41 16.77 -1.97 7.62
N GLY A 42 17.38 -3.06 8.03
CA GLY A 42 16.70 -4.13 8.71
C GLY A 42 15.96 -5.04 7.74
N THR A 43 15.06 -5.86 8.29
CA THR A 43 14.27 -6.77 7.50
C THR A 43 12.99 -6.08 7.07
N SER A 44 12.71 -6.14 5.77
CA SER A 44 11.48 -5.60 5.22
C SER A 44 10.80 -6.70 4.40
N HIS A 45 9.53 -6.92 4.67
CA HIS A 45 8.74 -7.91 3.95
C HIS A 45 7.95 -7.23 2.84
N LEU A 46 8.34 -7.50 1.60
CA LEU A 46 7.69 -6.92 0.44
C LEU A 46 6.40 -7.66 0.12
N ALA A 47 5.46 -6.94 -0.47
CA ALA A 47 4.20 -7.52 -0.91
C ALA A 47 4.17 -7.75 -2.42
N LEU A 48 5.32 -7.89 -3.05
CA LEU A 48 5.40 -8.20 -4.48
C LEU A 48 4.70 -9.53 -4.75
N GLY A 49 3.82 -9.52 -5.74
CA GLY A 49 3.01 -10.70 -6.05
C GLY A 49 1.70 -10.76 -5.28
N GLN A 50 1.49 -9.88 -4.32
CA GLN A 50 0.29 -9.86 -3.48
C GLN A 50 -0.53 -8.59 -3.68
N GLU A 51 -0.28 -7.86 -4.74
CA GLU A 51 -0.93 -6.58 -4.99
C GLU A 51 -2.44 -6.72 -5.17
N ALA A 52 -2.89 -7.85 -5.69
CA ALA A 52 -4.32 -8.06 -5.91
C ALA A 52 -5.11 -8.04 -4.61
N ILE A 53 -4.53 -8.58 -3.53
CA ILE A 53 -5.20 -8.61 -2.24
C ILE A 53 -5.38 -7.20 -1.69
N ALA A 54 -4.28 -6.47 -1.57
CA ALA A 54 -4.32 -5.12 -1.04
C ALA A 54 -5.11 -4.18 -1.95
N GLY A 55 -4.94 -4.32 -3.26
CA GLY A 55 -5.64 -3.49 -4.23
C GLY A 55 -7.14 -3.70 -4.19
N ALA A 56 -7.58 -4.96 -4.12
CA ALA A 56 -9.00 -5.27 -4.07
C ALA A 56 -9.66 -4.70 -2.82
N PHE A 57 -9.05 -4.88 -1.66
CA PHE A 57 -9.59 -4.30 -0.44
C PHE A 57 -9.59 -2.78 -0.49
N GLY A 58 -8.51 -2.18 -1.00
CA GLY A 58 -8.43 -0.73 -1.10
C GLY A 58 -9.50 -0.11 -1.99
N VAL A 59 -9.85 -0.78 -3.08
CA VAL A 59 -10.88 -0.30 -3.99
C VAL A 59 -12.29 -0.57 -3.45
N ALA A 60 -12.48 -1.70 -2.78
CA ALA A 60 -13.80 -2.12 -2.29
C ALA A 60 -14.20 -1.40 -1.01
N LEU A 61 -13.25 -1.07 -0.15
CA LEU A 61 -13.55 -0.44 1.13
C LEU A 61 -13.92 1.02 0.95
N GLN A 62 -14.81 1.48 1.83
CA GLN A 62 -15.28 2.85 1.82
C GLN A 62 -14.60 3.66 2.91
N GLU A 63 -14.70 4.97 2.78
CA GLU A 63 -14.24 5.88 3.81
C GLU A 63 -14.97 5.58 5.11
N GLY A 64 -14.24 5.48 6.20
CA GLY A 64 -14.81 5.10 7.48
C GLY A 64 -14.68 3.65 7.83
N ASP A 65 -14.38 2.78 6.85
CA ASP A 65 -14.12 1.38 7.12
C ASP A 65 -12.75 1.22 7.79
N TYR A 66 -12.64 0.23 8.66
CA TYR A 66 -11.39 -0.06 9.36
C TYR A 66 -10.77 -1.32 8.83
N THR A 67 -9.45 -1.33 8.71
CA THR A 67 -8.70 -2.52 8.33
C THR A 67 -7.56 -2.74 9.29
N PHE A 68 -7.24 -4.01 9.48
CA PHE A 68 -6.12 -4.43 10.32
C PHE A 68 -5.26 -5.37 9.50
N CYS A 69 -3.95 -5.23 9.62
CA CYS A 69 -3.04 -6.11 8.93
C CYS A 69 -1.84 -6.39 9.83
N THR A 70 -1.10 -7.42 9.48
CA THR A 70 0.14 -7.78 10.15
C THR A 70 1.31 -7.19 9.37
N TYR A 71 2.45 -7.87 9.33
CA TYR A 71 3.57 -7.40 8.53
C TYR A 71 3.19 -7.34 7.04
N ARG A 72 3.99 -6.70 6.22
CA ARG A 72 3.67 -6.32 4.84
C ARG A 72 2.56 -5.29 4.76
N GLY A 73 2.43 -4.49 5.81
CA GLY A 73 1.34 -3.52 5.93
C GLY A 73 1.47 -2.32 5.00
N HIS A 74 2.63 -2.08 4.40
CA HIS A 74 2.79 -0.90 3.55
C HIS A 74 1.92 -0.95 2.30
N ALA A 75 1.67 -2.14 1.72
CA ALA A 75 0.74 -2.25 0.60
C ALA A 75 -0.68 -1.90 1.03
N HIS A 76 -1.11 -2.39 2.19
CA HIS A 76 -2.43 -2.06 2.73
C HIS A 76 -2.55 -0.58 3.06
N THR A 77 -1.52 0.00 3.64
CA THR A 77 -1.50 1.41 3.98
C THR A 77 -1.63 2.28 2.73
N LEU A 78 -0.89 1.94 1.68
CA LEU A 78 -0.98 2.64 0.41
C LEU A 78 -2.35 2.49 -0.23
N ALA A 79 -2.91 1.28 -0.20
CA ALA A 79 -4.23 1.02 -0.78
C ALA A 79 -5.33 1.79 -0.06
N ARG A 80 -5.14 2.10 1.22
CA ARG A 80 -6.08 2.89 2.00
C ARG A 80 -5.91 4.40 1.82
N GLY A 81 -4.94 4.82 1.03
CA GLY A 81 -4.82 6.22 0.65
C GLY A 81 -3.65 6.99 1.24
N SER A 82 -2.77 6.33 1.95
CA SER A 82 -1.57 7.00 2.46
C SER A 82 -0.65 7.40 1.31
N SER A 83 0.11 8.48 1.50
CA SER A 83 0.99 8.97 0.45
C SER A 83 2.18 8.03 0.25
N ILE A 84 2.63 7.95 -1.01
CA ILE A 84 3.82 7.17 -1.33
C ILE A 84 5.03 7.74 -0.60
N GLU A 85 5.14 9.06 -0.55
CA GLU A 85 6.22 9.73 0.14
C GLU A 85 6.26 9.38 1.62
N GLY A 86 5.09 9.38 2.27
CA GLY A 86 4.99 9.03 3.69
C GLY A 86 5.39 7.59 3.97
N VAL A 87 4.97 6.67 3.11
CA VAL A 87 5.32 5.25 3.30
C VAL A 87 6.80 5.01 3.07
N LEU A 88 7.34 5.49 1.95
CA LEU A 88 8.76 5.32 1.67
C LEU A 88 9.63 6.06 2.69
N GLY A 89 9.22 7.25 3.10
CA GLY A 89 9.93 7.99 4.13
C GLY A 89 9.98 7.23 5.44
N GLU A 90 8.89 6.56 5.81
CA GLU A 90 8.85 5.76 7.02
C GLU A 90 9.80 4.58 6.92
N LEU A 91 9.80 3.88 5.77
CA LEU A 91 10.72 2.75 5.56
C LEU A 91 12.17 3.18 5.61
N MET A 92 12.46 4.40 5.18
CA MET A 92 13.82 4.93 5.18
C MET A 92 14.21 5.59 6.50
N GLY A 93 13.33 5.64 7.47
CA GLY A 93 13.59 6.28 8.75
C GLY A 93 13.68 7.79 8.67
N ARG A 94 12.95 8.41 7.76
CA ARG A 94 13.01 9.84 7.52
C ARG A 94 11.90 10.59 8.25
N GLN A 95 12.12 11.87 8.46
CA GLN A 95 11.16 12.74 9.15
C GLN A 95 9.83 12.85 8.38
N CYS A 96 9.87 12.77 7.06
CA CYS A 96 8.67 12.83 6.24
C CYS A 96 7.82 11.57 6.28
N GLY A 97 8.29 10.52 6.97
CA GLY A 97 7.52 9.29 7.11
C GLY A 97 6.25 9.48 7.90
N LEU A 98 5.32 8.55 7.73
CA LEU A 98 4.01 8.61 8.39
C LEU A 98 4.11 8.68 9.91
N MET A 99 5.14 8.06 10.48
CA MET A 99 5.41 8.08 11.91
C MET A 99 6.77 8.73 12.19
N LYS A 100 7.18 9.64 11.34
CA LYS A 100 8.43 10.40 11.44
C LYS A 100 9.66 9.49 11.45
N GLY A 101 9.54 8.33 10.78
CA GLY A 101 10.63 7.38 10.67
C GLY A 101 10.84 6.48 11.87
N LYS A 102 9.94 6.52 12.84
CA LYS A 102 10.12 5.78 14.10
C LYS A 102 9.60 4.36 14.05
N GLY A 103 8.64 4.07 13.16
CA GLY A 103 8.01 2.76 13.11
C GLY A 103 8.61 1.79 12.10
N GLY A 104 9.16 2.32 11.01
CA GLY A 104 9.62 1.48 9.93
C GLY A 104 8.50 0.66 9.31
N SER A 105 8.83 -0.45 8.69
CA SER A 105 7.81 -1.25 8.03
C SER A 105 6.90 -2.01 9.00
N CYS A 106 7.34 -2.21 10.23
CA CYS A 106 6.58 -3.01 11.19
C CYS A 106 5.37 -2.28 11.76
N LEU A 107 5.41 -0.96 11.85
CA LEU A 107 4.38 -0.18 12.54
C LEU A 107 3.58 0.73 11.61
N LEU A 108 3.69 0.56 10.30
CA LEU A 108 2.93 1.37 9.35
C LEU A 108 1.43 1.27 9.55
N TYR A 109 0.97 0.12 9.99
CA TYR A 109 -0.46 -0.13 10.16
C TYR A 109 -1.08 0.72 11.26
N THR A 110 -0.28 1.35 12.10
CA THR A 110 -0.79 2.20 13.18
C THR A 110 -0.97 3.64 12.74
N SER A 111 -0.53 4.00 11.54
CA SER A 111 -0.66 5.36 11.04
C SER A 111 -2.10 5.67 10.68
N PRO A 112 -2.59 6.88 10.99
CA PRO A 112 -3.90 7.27 10.51
C PRO A 112 -3.87 7.45 8.99
N SER A 113 -4.97 7.06 8.34
CA SER A 113 -5.11 7.28 6.91
C SER A 113 -5.47 8.75 6.67
N PRO A 114 -4.98 9.36 5.57
CA PRO A 114 -5.44 10.69 5.20
C PRO A 114 -6.96 10.79 5.03
N ARG A 115 -7.61 9.66 4.75
CA ARG A 115 -9.07 9.60 4.61
C ARG A 115 -9.81 9.74 5.91
N ASP A 116 -9.14 9.55 7.03
CA ASP A 116 -9.78 9.63 8.34
C ASP A 116 -9.97 11.08 8.79
N GLY A 117 -9.55 12.04 8.00
CA GLY A 117 -9.83 13.44 8.26
C GLY A 117 -9.07 14.04 9.43
N THR A 118 -8.02 13.42 9.84
CA THR A 118 -7.23 13.91 10.97
C THR A 118 -5.91 14.47 10.56
#